data_38dd4d2f229aa319a5a75b764a73ea4d
#
_entry.id   38dd4d2f229aa319a5a75b764a73ea4d
#
_cell.length_a   1.000
_cell.length_b   1.000
_cell.length_c   1.000
_cell.angle_alpha   90.00
_cell.angle_beta   90.00
_cell.angle_gamma   90.00
#
_symmetry.space_group_name_H-M   'P 1'
#
loop_
_entity.id
_entity.type
_entity.pdbx_description
1 polymer ?
#
loop_
_entity_poly.entity_id
_entity_poly.type
_entity_poly.pdbx_seq_one_letter_code
_entity_poly.pdbx_strand_id
1 'polypeptide(L)'
;MKKLLVGAFGFLFLLQFSVRDAAAWDYEGHRTVNQLALASLPTNFPAFVRTPDASNRVAFLAGEPDRWRNTPDLPLKHCSFPDHYMDLEQLADYGLKPEMLPPFRYDFVAELALIRQAHPDKFPASAAGHNEDHTRQLVGLLPWAIVENYAKLKSSFSYLKAFEEADGTPEEIANAQANIIYTMGVMGHYVGDASQPLHSTIHHHGWVGENPNGYTTNSRFHGWIDGGFFNKIGGANLKEMEGKLHPAQIVSINGHPAKPEEMFQAAMLFILEANKQVEPLYKLDKEGKLSGDGEKGLEGRGFLEGQLVKSGQMLGDIWYSAWEQAPPDTFLKAQLAKRKAAPASGDEKK
;
A
#
# COMPACT_ATOMS: atom_id res chain seq x y z
N MET A 1 28.92 5.16 -68.66
CA MET A 1 27.76 5.71 -67.99
C MET A 1 27.15 4.63 -67.09
N LYS A 2 27.51 4.59 -65.79
CA LYS A 2 26.96 3.64 -64.80
C LYS A 2 25.99 4.44 -63.91
N LYS A 3 24.72 4.02 -63.93
CA LYS A 3 23.67 4.58 -63.08
C LYS A 3 23.75 3.91 -61.68
N LEU A 4 23.97 4.71 -60.69
CA LEU A 4 23.88 4.31 -59.28
C LEU A 4 22.41 4.34 -58.82
N LEU A 5 21.87 3.19 -58.42
CA LEU A 5 20.59 3.11 -57.70
C LEU A 5 20.88 3.30 -56.19
N VAL A 6 20.34 4.36 -55.64
CA VAL A 6 20.31 4.58 -54.16
C VAL A 6 19.00 3.99 -53.67
N GLY A 7 19.08 2.85 -52.98
CA GLY A 7 17.96 2.24 -52.25
C GLY A 7 17.77 2.95 -50.90
N ALA A 8 16.62 3.60 -50.74
CA ALA A 8 16.20 4.13 -49.45
C ALA A 8 15.68 3.02 -48.55
N PHE A 9 16.43 2.65 -47.52
CA PHE A 9 15.96 1.77 -46.43
C PHE A 9 15.13 2.64 -45.46
N GLY A 10 13.83 2.53 -45.54
CA GLY A 10 12.91 3.09 -44.58
C GLY A 10 12.98 2.27 -43.28
N PHE A 11 13.57 2.82 -42.23
CA PHE A 11 13.50 2.29 -40.85
C PHE A 11 12.11 2.55 -40.31
N LEU A 12 11.26 1.51 -40.28
CA LEU A 12 9.98 1.53 -39.59
C LEU A 12 10.28 1.40 -38.10
N PHE A 13 10.27 2.51 -37.37
CA PHE A 13 10.26 2.49 -35.91
C PHE A 13 8.89 1.97 -35.45
N LEU A 14 8.81 0.68 -35.15
CA LEU A 14 7.73 0.11 -34.34
C LEU A 14 7.88 0.67 -32.93
N LEU A 15 7.12 1.73 -32.63
CA LEU A 15 6.84 2.13 -31.27
C LEU A 15 6.11 0.97 -30.58
N GLN A 16 6.87 0.12 -29.88
CA GLN A 16 6.29 -0.76 -28.90
C GLN A 16 5.75 0.10 -27.75
N PHE A 17 4.45 0.38 -27.80
CA PHE A 17 3.73 0.79 -26.61
C PHE A 17 3.76 -0.40 -25.66
N SER A 18 4.73 -0.41 -24.74
CA SER A 18 4.62 -1.24 -23.55
C SER A 18 3.35 -0.79 -22.84
N VAL A 19 2.35 -1.65 -22.84
CA VAL A 19 1.20 -1.54 -21.92
C VAL A 19 1.84 -1.59 -20.52
N ARG A 20 1.94 -0.44 -19.85
CA ARG A 20 2.29 -0.42 -18.43
C ARG A 20 1.12 -1.11 -17.75
N ASP A 21 1.43 -2.19 -17.05
CA ASP A 21 0.49 -2.82 -16.12
C ASP A 21 -0.03 -1.73 -15.20
N ALA A 22 -1.35 -1.69 -15.01
CA ALA A 22 -1.98 -0.71 -14.15
C ALA A 22 -1.41 -0.88 -12.74
N ALA A 23 -0.74 0.16 -12.25
CA ALA A 23 -0.37 0.25 -10.85
C ALA A 23 -1.66 0.52 -10.04
N ALA A 24 -1.76 -0.01 -8.81
CA ALA A 24 -2.68 0.44 -7.76
C ALA A 24 -2.78 1.95 -7.75
N TRP A 25 -3.78 2.56 -7.07
CA TRP A 25 -3.89 4.03 -7.20
C TRP A 25 -2.63 4.61 -7.85
N ASP A 26 -2.69 5.32 -8.95
CA ASP A 26 -1.45 5.78 -9.60
C ASP A 26 -0.56 6.54 -8.59
N TYR A 27 0.65 6.87 -8.99
CA TYR A 27 1.60 7.56 -8.11
C TYR A 27 1.00 8.79 -7.42
N GLU A 28 0.14 9.55 -8.09
CA GLU A 28 -0.50 10.74 -7.51
C GLU A 28 -1.61 10.37 -6.52
N GLY A 29 -2.32 9.28 -6.74
CA GLY A 29 -3.31 8.77 -5.79
C GLY A 29 -2.67 8.34 -4.48
N HIS A 30 -1.59 7.57 -4.52
CA HIS A 30 -0.83 7.19 -3.32
C HIS A 30 -0.20 8.38 -2.60
N ARG A 31 0.34 9.34 -3.35
CA ARG A 31 0.80 10.61 -2.76
C ARG A 31 -0.32 11.33 -2.01
N THR A 32 -1.50 11.39 -2.61
CA THR A 32 -2.69 11.98 -2.01
C THR A 32 -3.08 11.28 -0.72
N VAL A 33 -3.05 9.96 -0.66
CA VAL A 33 -3.30 9.18 0.56
C VAL A 33 -2.34 9.60 1.67
N ASN A 34 -1.03 9.68 1.40
CA ASN A 34 -0.04 10.09 2.38
C ASN A 34 -0.23 11.56 2.84
N GLN A 35 -0.61 12.46 1.93
CA GLN A 35 -0.91 13.85 2.28
C GLN A 35 -2.15 13.98 3.17
N LEU A 36 -3.22 13.24 2.86
CA LEU A 36 -4.42 13.17 3.69
C LEU A 36 -4.12 12.61 5.09
N ALA A 37 -3.31 11.56 5.17
CA ALA A 37 -2.88 11.01 6.43
C ALA A 37 -2.08 12.01 7.27
N LEU A 38 -1.14 12.74 6.67
CA LEU A 38 -0.41 13.83 7.36
C LEU A 38 -1.35 14.93 7.85
N ALA A 39 -2.37 15.29 7.04
CA ALA A 39 -3.35 16.31 7.41
C ALA A 39 -4.26 15.87 8.56
N SER A 40 -4.52 14.57 8.71
CA SER A 40 -5.33 14.02 9.82
C SER A 40 -4.60 14.00 11.17
N LEU A 41 -3.25 14.06 11.19
CA LEU A 41 -2.49 13.91 12.43
C LEU A 41 -2.80 15.05 13.43
N PRO A 42 -3.08 14.73 14.71
CA PRO A 42 -3.35 15.75 15.73
C PRO A 42 -2.07 16.50 16.12
N THR A 43 -2.23 17.68 16.73
CA THR A 43 -1.11 18.59 17.05
C THR A 43 -0.08 18.01 18.01
N ASN A 44 -0.45 17.04 18.85
CA ASN A 44 0.44 16.34 19.77
C ASN A 44 1.32 15.27 19.10
N PHE A 45 1.04 14.89 17.85
CA PHE A 45 1.90 13.97 17.11
C PHE A 45 3.27 14.63 16.82
N PRO A 46 4.39 13.89 16.81
CA PRO A 46 5.73 14.43 16.64
C PRO A 46 5.86 15.43 15.48
N ALA A 47 6.33 16.65 15.79
CA ALA A 47 6.31 17.77 14.84
C ALA A 47 7.27 17.59 13.65
N PHE A 48 8.33 16.78 13.78
CA PHE A 48 9.34 16.61 12.73
C PHE A 48 8.75 16.07 11.42
N VAL A 49 7.64 15.30 11.45
CA VAL A 49 6.99 14.78 10.25
C VAL A 49 6.28 15.86 9.41
N ARG A 50 6.02 17.03 10.01
CA ARG A 50 5.30 18.17 9.37
C ARG A 50 6.21 19.19 8.74
N THR A 51 7.53 19.03 8.83
CA THR A 51 8.44 19.90 8.09
C THR A 51 8.20 19.73 6.59
N PRO A 52 8.38 20.77 5.77
CA PRO A 52 8.18 20.66 4.33
C PRO A 52 8.95 19.48 3.70
N ASP A 53 10.20 19.28 4.09
CA ASP A 53 11.06 18.21 3.57
C ASP A 53 10.54 16.83 3.98
N ALA A 54 10.13 16.65 5.25
CA ALA A 54 9.58 15.40 5.75
C ALA A 54 8.25 15.06 5.06
N SER A 55 7.34 16.04 4.96
CA SER A 55 6.04 15.86 4.31
C SER A 55 6.20 15.50 2.83
N ASN A 56 7.09 16.19 2.11
CA ASN A 56 7.41 15.86 0.72
C ASN A 56 8.03 14.46 0.60
N ARG A 57 8.90 14.08 1.53
CA ARG A 57 9.53 12.76 1.54
C ARG A 57 8.51 11.65 1.80
N VAL A 58 7.62 11.83 2.78
CA VAL A 58 6.52 10.89 3.06
C VAL A 58 5.65 10.71 1.81
N ALA A 59 5.23 11.80 1.18
CA ALA A 59 4.42 11.74 -0.05
C ALA A 59 5.16 11.02 -1.20
N PHE A 60 6.45 11.29 -1.42
CA PHE A 60 7.27 10.66 -2.46
C PHE A 60 7.39 9.14 -2.25
N LEU A 61 7.61 8.70 -1.02
CA LEU A 61 7.84 7.29 -0.69
C LEU A 61 6.63 6.39 -0.93
N ALA A 62 5.44 6.97 -1.08
CA ALA A 62 4.23 6.22 -1.42
C ALA A 62 4.33 5.47 -2.76
N GLY A 63 5.19 5.89 -3.68
CA GLY A 63 5.41 5.21 -4.97
C GLY A 63 6.47 4.11 -4.96
N GLU A 64 7.21 3.91 -3.86
CA GLU A 64 8.31 2.95 -3.83
C GLU A 64 7.85 1.48 -4.01
N PRO A 65 6.76 1.01 -3.34
CA PRO A 65 6.31 -0.37 -3.50
C PRO A 65 5.94 -0.72 -4.94
N ASP A 66 5.31 0.18 -5.68
CA ASP A 66 5.02 -0.03 -7.10
C ASP A 66 6.28 -0.16 -7.95
N ARG A 67 7.33 0.59 -7.64
CA ARG A 67 8.61 0.43 -8.32
C ARG A 67 9.22 -0.95 -8.06
N TRP A 68 9.07 -1.47 -6.85
CA TRP A 68 9.61 -2.78 -6.48
C TRP A 68 8.87 -3.92 -7.18
N ARG A 69 7.54 -3.90 -7.23
CA ARG A 69 6.76 -4.95 -7.91
C ARG A 69 6.90 -4.92 -9.43
N ASN A 70 7.19 -3.75 -10.00
CA ASN A 70 7.31 -3.56 -11.45
C ASN A 70 8.77 -3.71 -11.96
N THR A 71 9.68 -4.14 -11.10
CA THR A 71 11.09 -4.38 -11.45
C THR A 71 11.24 -5.67 -12.29
N PRO A 72 12.26 -5.75 -13.16
CA PRO A 72 12.66 -7.02 -13.77
C PRO A 72 13.44 -7.94 -12.82
N ASP A 73 13.86 -7.45 -11.63
CA ASP A 73 14.53 -8.23 -10.60
C ASP A 73 13.55 -9.19 -9.92
N LEU A 74 13.64 -10.47 -10.24
CA LEU A 74 12.66 -11.48 -9.80
C LEU A 74 12.58 -11.64 -8.27
N PRO A 75 13.69 -11.66 -7.49
CA PRO A 75 13.60 -11.69 -6.04
C PRO A 75 12.86 -10.51 -5.45
N LEU A 76 13.09 -9.29 -5.97
CA LEU A 76 12.39 -8.10 -5.50
C LEU A 76 10.91 -8.11 -5.90
N LYS A 77 10.61 -8.51 -7.12
CA LYS A 77 9.23 -8.71 -7.59
C LYS A 77 8.51 -9.78 -6.77
N HIS A 78 9.15 -10.93 -6.52
CA HIS A 78 8.60 -12.02 -5.73
C HIS A 78 8.13 -11.58 -4.33
N CYS A 79 8.95 -10.81 -3.62
CA CYS A 79 8.59 -10.39 -2.26
C CYS A 79 7.66 -9.16 -2.21
N SER A 80 7.53 -8.41 -3.32
CA SER A 80 6.75 -7.17 -3.33
C SER A 80 5.39 -7.32 -4.00
N PHE A 81 5.29 -8.09 -5.09
CA PHE A 81 4.08 -8.15 -5.90
C PHE A 81 2.83 -8.60 -5.13
N PRO A 82 2.87 -9.66 -4.30
CA PRO A 82 1.66 -10.12 -3.59
C PRO A 82 1.22 -9.19 -2.45
N ASP A 83 2.05 -8.23 -2.05
CA ASP A 83 1.75 -7.28 -0.96
C ASP A 83 0.72 -6.21 -1.35
N HIS A 84 0.36 -6.12 -2.64
CA HIS A 84 -0.50 -5.07 -3.20
C HIS A 84 -1.99 -5.42 -3.25
N TYR A 85 -2.38 -6.66 -2.98
CA TYR A 85 -3.76 -7.10 -3.17
C TYR A 85 -4.14 -8.24 -2.21
N MET A 86 -5.45 -8.52 -2.18
CA MET A 86 -6.03 -9.68 -1.50
C MET A 86 -7.29 -10.10 -2.26
N ASP A 87 -7.18 -11.11 -3.12
CA ASP A 87 -8.30 -11.63 -3.92
C ASP A 87 -9.22 -12.48 -3.03
N LEU A 88 -10.16 -11.83 -2.35
CA LEU A 88 -10.98 -12.44 -1.30
C LEU A 88 -11.82 -13.61 -1.79
N GLU A 89 -12.30 -13.56 -3.03
CA GLU A 89 -13.09 -14.66 -3.62
C GLU A 89 -12.28 -15.96 -3.73
N GLN A 90 -10.97 -15.86 -3.96
CA GLN A 90 -10.09 -17.03 -4.08
C GLN A 90 -9.92 -17.79 -2.77
N LEU A 91 -10.17 -17.18 -1.62
CA LEU A 91 -10.12 -17.88 -0.32
C LEU A 91 -11.06 -19.07 -0.29
N ALA A 92 -12.23 -18.95 -0.90
CA ALA A 92 -13.21 -20.05 -0.98
C ALA A 92 -12.67 -21.27 -1.73
N ASP A 93 -11.76 -21.06 -2.69
CA ASP A 93 -11.10 -22.16 -3.41
C ASP A 93 -10.20 -22.99 -2.50
N TYR A 94 -9.65 -22.37 -1.47
CA TYR A 94 -8.84 -23.03 -0.44
C TYR A 94 -9.68 -23.50 0.76
N GLY A 95 -11.00 -23.28 0.75
CA GLY A 95 -11.86 -23.57 1.91
C GLY A 95 -11.64 -22.64 3.10
N LEU A 96 -10.99 -21.49 2.86
CA LEU A 96 -10.67 -20.47 3.86
C LEU A 96 -11.72 -19.36 3.88
N LYS A 97 -11.80 -18.67 5.01
CA LYS A 97 -12.60 -17.46 5.20
C LYS A 97 -11.73 -16.35 5.79
N PRO A 98 -12.04 -15.08 5.52
CA PRO A 98 -11.24 -13.95 6.02
C PRO A 98 -11.01 -13.95 7.54
N GLU A 99 -12.00 -14.34 8.31
CA GLU A 99 -11.93 -14.42 9.78
C GLU A 99 -11.09 -15.58 10.33
N MET A 100 -10.70 -16.52 9.47
CA MET A 100 -9.89 -17.69 9.82
C MET A 100 -8.41 -17.50 9.53
N LEU A 101 -8.03 -16.43 8.84
CA LEU A 101 -6.66 -16.23 8.38
C LEU A 101 -5.70 -16.02 9.54
N PRO A 102 -4.54 -16.72 9.55
CA PRO A 102 -3.54 -16.52 10.59
C PRO A 102 -2.89 -15.14 10.49
N PRO A 103 -2.56 -14.49 11.63
CA PRO A 103 -1.96 -13.16 11.62
C PRO A 103 -0.49 -13.14 11.16
N PHE A 104 0.13 -14.30 10.96
CA PHE A 104 1.51 -14.44 10.51
C PHE A 104 1.59 -14.89 9.05
N ARG A 105 2.30 -14.11 8.23
CA ARG A 105 2.46 -14.32 6.79
C ARG A 105 2.88 -15.73 6.42
N TYR A 106 3.89 -16.27 7.10
CA TYR A 106 4.45 -17.58 6.75
C TYR A 106 3.51 -18.73 7.12
N ASP A 107 2.70 -18.60 8.16
CA ASP A 107 1.69 -19.60 8.51
C ASP A 107 0.63 -19.67 7.41
N PHE A 108 0.18 -18.52 6.89
CA PHE A 108 -0.78 -18.45 5.79
C PHE A 108 -0.20 -19.03 4.50
N VAL A 109 1.03 -18.67 4.11
CA VAL A 109 1.66 -19.20 2.89
C VAL A 109 1.87 -20.71 2.99
N ALA A 110 2.27 -21.21 4.17
CA ALA A 110 2.40 -22.64 4.41
C ALA A 110 1.06 -23.37 4.31
N GLU A 111 -0.02 -22.80 4.85
CA GLU A 111 -1.38 -23.34 4.75
C GLU A 111 -1.84 -23.46 3.29
N LEU A 112 -1.67 -22.40 2.49
CA LEU A 112 -1.97 -22.43 1.05
C LEU A 112 -1.18 -23.53 0.33
N ALA A 113 0.11 -23.69 0.63
CA ALA A 113 0.97 -24.69 0.02
C ALA A 113 0.50 -26.13 0.36
N LEU A 114 0.13 -26.39 1.61
CA LEU A 114 -0.39 -27.69 2.05
C LEU A 114 -1.72 -28.04 1.39
N ILE A 115 -2.65 -27.07 1.30
CA ILE A 115 -3.94 -27.27 0.64
C ILE A 115 -3.74 -27.59 -0.85
N ARG A 116 -2.84 -26.85 -1.53
CA ARG A 116 -2.51 -27.10 -2.95
C ARG A 116 -1.90 -28.48 -3.16
N GLN A 117 -1.01 -28.90 -2.28
CA GLN A 117 -0.40 -30.23 -2.33
C GLN A 117 -1.44 -31.34 -2.14
N ALA A 118 -2.43 -31.11 -1.30
CA ALA A 118 -3.51 -32.08 -1.04
C ALA A 118 -4.53 -32.18 -2.20
N HIS A 119 -4.65 -31.12 -3.01
CA HIS A 119 -5.65 -31.01 -4.10
C HIS A 119 -5.02 -30.58 -5.44
N PRO A 120 -4.07 -31.37 -6.01
CA PRO A 120 -3.33 -30.97 -7.22
C PRO A 120 -4.22 -30.86 -8.48
N ASP A 121 -5.32 -31.57 -8.53
CA ASP A 121 -6.34 -31.51 -9.56
C ASP A 121 -7.11 -30.17 -9.56
N LYS A 122 -7.33 -29.60 -8.40
CA LYS A 122 -7.96 -28.28 -8.24
C LYS A 122 -6.96 -27.14 -8.48
N PHE A 123 -5.69 -27.33 -8.15
CA PHE A 123 -4.63 -26.34 -8.27
C PHE A 123 -3.51 -26.80 -9.23
N PRO A 124 -3.77 -26.84 -10.53
CA PRO A 124 -2.76 -27.29 -11.50
C PRO A 124 -1.53 -26.38 -11.47
N ALA A 125 -0.37 -26.94 -11.78
CA ALA A 125 0.86 -26.16 -11.91
C ALA A 125 0.71 -25.10 -12.99
N SER A 126 1.24 -23.91 -12.74
CA SER A 126 1.32 -22.85 -13.75
C SER A 126 2.18 -23.30 -14.94
N ALA A 127 1.79 -22.93 -16.16
CA ALA A 127 2.57 -23.20 -17.36
C ALA A 127 3.97 -22.57 -17.25
N ALA A 128 4.97 -23.24 -17.84
CA ALA A 128 6.35 -22.71 -17.87
C ALA A 128 6.39 -21.29 -18.47
N GLY A 129 7.15 -20.39 -17.86
CA GLY A 129 7.26 -18.98 -18.27
C GLY A 129 6.11 -18.08 -17.84
N HIS A 130 5.11 -18.60 -17.14
CA HIS A 130 3.96 -17.80 -16.67
C HIS A 130 3.95 -17.54 -15.16
N ASN A 131 4.96 -17.98 -14.41
CA ASN A 131 5.10 -17.80 -12.96
C ASN A 131 6.58 -17.70 -12.58
N GLU A 132 7.33 -16.85 -13.26
CA GLU A 132 8.78 -16.73 -13.04
C GLU A 132 9.11 -16.16 -11.66
N ASP A 133 8.28 -15.29 -11.14
CA ASP A 133 8.37 -14.70 -9.81
C ASP A 133 7.73 -15.54 -8.70
N HIS A 134 7.12 -16.69 -9.03
CA HIS A 134 6.47 -17.60 -8.09
C HIS A 134 5.35 -16.97 -7.23
N THR A 135 4.64 -15.95 -7.74
CA THR A 135 3.58 -15.25 -6.99
C THR A 135 2.16 -15.64 -7.41
N ARG A 136 1.96 -16.20 -8.61
CA ARG A 136 0.62 -16.55 -9.16
C ARG A 136 -0.20 -17.52 -8.31
N GLN A 137 0.44 -18.16 -7.36
CA GLN A 137 -0.20 -19.13 -6.48
C GLN A 137 -0.71 -18.50 -5.19
N LEU A 138 -0.42 -17.23 -4.98
CA LEU A 138 -0.81 -16.48 -3.81
C LEU A 138 -2.09 -15.71 -4.11
N VAL A 139 -2.97 -15.66 -3.14
CA VAL A 139 -4.23 -14.89 -3.20
C VAL A 139 -4.04 -13.44 -2.76
N GLY A 140 -2.79 -13.03 -2.57
CA GLY A 140 -2.40 -11.72 -2.06
C GLY A 140 -1.99 -11.75 -0.58
N LEU A 141 -1.18 -10.76 -0.19
CA LEU A 141 -0.60 -10.65 1.14
C LEU A 141 -0.74 -9.23 1.73
N LEU A 142 -1.63 -8.41 1.19
CA LEU A 142 -1.83 -7.01 1.56
C LEU A 142 -2.04 -6.77 3.07
N PRO A 143 -2.88 -7.55 3.81
CA PRO A 143 -3.08 -7.30 5.24
C PRO A 143 -1.80 -7.53 6.05
N TRP A 144 -0.96 -8.51 5.68
CA TRP A 144 0.33 -8.75 6.33
C TRP A 144 1.32 -7.63 6.05
N ALA A 145 1.35 -7.10 4.82
CA ALA A 145 2.18 -5.94 4.47
C ALA A 145 1.85 -4.73 5.35
N ILE A 146 0.57 -4.44 5.58
CA ILE A 146 0.12 -3.37 6.47
C ILE A 146 0.62 -3.60 7.89
N VAL A 147 0.39 -4.78 8.47
CA VAL A 147 0.71 -5.08 9.87
C VAL A 147 2.22 -5.12 10.11
N GLU A 148 2.99 -5.67 9.17
CA GLU A 148 4.46 -5.70 9.27
C GLU A 148 5.06 -4.28 9.24
N ASN A 149 4.52 -3.39 8.39
CA ASN A 149 4.94 -1.99 8.37
C ASN A 149 4.48 -1.24 9.63
N TYR A 150 3.28 -1.52 10.16
CA TYR A 150 2.87 -1.01 11.47
C TYR A 150 3.83 -1.43 12.58
N ALA A 151 4.23 -2.70 12.63
CA ALA A 151 5.17 -3.20 13.63
C ALA A 151 6.56 -2.53 13.50
N LYS A 152 7.06 -2.34 12.27
CA LYS A 152 8.29 -1.61 12.00
C LYS A 152 8.20 -0.15 12.45
N LEU A 153 7.09 0.52 12.15
CA LEU A 153 6.87 1.91 12.54
C LEU A 153 6.80 2.05 14.07
N LYS A 154 6.07 1.17 14.74
CA LYS A 154 5.99 1.12 16.21
C LYS A 154 7.37 0.91 16.84
N SER A 155 8.18 0.00 16.29
CA SER A 155 9.56 -0.21 16.71
C SER A 155 10.42 1.05 16.51
N SER A 156 10.28 1.74 15.37
CA SER A 156 11.01 2.98 15.09
C SER A 156 10.66 4.10 16.09
N PHE A 157 9.40 4.25 16.47
CA PHE A 157 8.98 5.19 17.51
C PHE A 157 9.50 4.79 18.90
N SER A 158 9.56 3.48 19.21
CA SER A 158 10.16 2.98 20.45
C SER A 158 11.65 3.37 20.55
N TYR A 159 12.35 3.27 19.43
CA TYR A 159 13.76 3.68 19.31
C TYR A 159 13.95 5.18 19.50
N LEU A 160 13.16 5.99 18.81
CA LEU A 160 13.19 7.45 18.93
C LEU A 160 12.95 7.90 20.38
N LYS A 161 11.88 7.37 21.01
CA LYS A 161 11.57 7.67 22.43
C LYS A 161 12.74 7.33 23.36
N ALA A 162 13.42 6.20 23.13
CA ALA A 162 14.57 5.81 23.93
C ALA A 162 15.76 6.77 23.77
N PHE A 163 16.06 7.24 22.54
CA PHE A 163 17.11 8.24 22.31
C PHE A 163 16.76 9.60 22.93
N GLU A 164 15.51 10.05 22.81
CA GLU A 164 15.06 11.33 23.37
C GLU A 164 15.07 11.31 24.91
N GLU A 165 14.74 10.18 25.54
CA GLU A 165 14.64 10.05 27.00
C GLU A 165 15.97 9.69 27.70
N ALA A 166 16.95 9.13 26.97
CA ALA A 166 18.18 8.59 27.56
C ALA A 166 19.47 9.19 26.95
N ASP A 167 19.44 10.46 26.61
CA ASP A 167 20.58 11.23 26.11
C ASP A 167 21.20 10.65 24.80
N GLY A 168 20.36 10.27 23.82
CA GLY A 168 20.80 9.99 22.47
C GLY A 168 21.48 11.22 21.84
N THR A 169 22.45 10.99 20.95
CA THR A 169 23.09 12.11 20.24
C THR A 169 22.10 12.73 19.23
N PRO A 170 22.31 14.00 18.82
CA PRO A 170 21.51 14.62 17.76
C PRO A 170 21.49 13.80 16.47
N GLU A 171 22.60 13.13 16.12
CA GLU A 171 22.71 12.25 14.95
C GLU A 171 21.83 11.00 15.09
N GLU A 172 21.84 10.34 16.25
CA GLU A 172 21.00 9.17 16.52
C GLU A 172 19.51 9.51 16.45
N ILE A 173 19.12 10.65 17.00
CA ILE A 173 17.74 11.17 16.95
C ILE A 173 17.35 11.46 15.49
N ALA A 174 18.19 12.16 14.73
CA ALA A 174 17.91 12.48 13.34
C ALA A 174 17.77 11.22 12.46
N ASN A 175 18.62 10.21 12.65
CA ASN A 175 18.53 8.94 11.96
C ASN A 175 17.26 8.15 12.33
N ALA A 176 16.87 8.14 13.60
CA ALA A 176 15.62 7.52 14.04
C ALA A 176 14.39 8.21 13.41
N GLN A 177 14.38 9.54 13.36
CA GLN A 177 13.34 10.32 12.68
C GLN A 177 13.29 10.02 11.17
N ALA A 178 14.43 9.89 10.49
CA ALA A 178 14.49 9.54 9.08
C ALA A 178 13.91 8.13 8.80
N ASN A 179 14.17 7.16 9.67
CA ASN A 179 13.59 5.82 9.57
C ASN A 179 12.07 5.82 9.75
N ILE A 180 11.54 6.65 10.66
CA ILE A 180 10.10 6.84 10.86
C ILE A 180 9.49 7.42 9.58
N ILE A 181 10.05 8.50 9.03
CA ILE A 181 9.58 9.13 7.78
C ILE A 181 9.56 8.12 6.63
N TYR A 182 10.61 7.31 6.50
CA TYR A 182 10.68 6.26 5.49
C TYR A 182 9.55 5.24 5.64
N THR A 183 9.38 4.69 6.84
CA THR A 183 8.37 3.68 7.12
C THR A 183 6.95 4.22 6.95
N MET A 184 6.67 5.45 7.42
CA MET A 184 5.39 6.13 7.22
C MET A 184 5.06 6.24 5.72
N GLY A 185 6.02 6.72 4.92
CA GLY A 185 5.80 6.93 3.49
C GLY A 185 5.53 5.65 2.72
N VAL A 186 6.33 4.61 2.94
CA VAL A 186 6.18 3.29 2.29
C VAL A 186 4.87 2.61 2.70
N MET A 187 4.51 2.64 4.00
CA MET A 187 3.28 2.03 4.51
C MET A 187 2.03 2.59 3.83
N GLY A 188 2.03 3.88 3.51
CA GLY A 188 0.87 4.53 2.92
C GLY A 188 0.45 3.95 1.59
N HIS A 189 1.38 3.35 0.84
CA HIS A 189 1.05 2.60 -0.36
C HIS A 189 0.08 1.45 -0.08
N TYR A 190 0.44 0.56 0.83
CA TYR A 190 -0.37 -0.62 1.14
C TYR A 190 -1.72 -0.28 1.76
N VAL A 191 -1.79 0.76 2.58
CA VAL A 191 -3.08 1.25 3.11
C VAL A 191 -3.91 1.90 2.00
N GLY A 192 -3.27 2.55 1.03
CA GLY A 192 -3.87 3.03 -0.19
C GLY A 192 -4.54 1.91 -0.99
N ASP A 193 -3.79 0.85 -1.27
CA ASP A 193 -4.28 -0.34 -1.95
C ASP A 193 -5.47 -0.97 -1.22
N ALA A 194 -5.41 -1.04 0.10
CA ALA A 194 -6.45 -1.66 0.93
C ALA A 194 -7.80 -0.92 0.86
N SER A 195 -7.85 0.34 0.42
CA SER A 195 -9.09 1.10 0.21
C SER A 195 -9.61 1.01 -1.21
N GLN A 196 -8.78 0.60 -2.16
CA GLN A 196 -9.13 0.51 -3.57
C GLN A 196 -9.88 -0.81 -3.83
N PRO A 197 -11.18 -0.76 -4.22
CA PRO A 197 -12.00 -1.96 -4.35
C PRO A 197 -11.37 -3.04 -5.24
N LEU A 198 -10.71 -2.65 -6.34
CA LEU A 198 -10.13 -3.59 -7.29
C LEU A 198 -8.88 -4.32 -6.75
N HIS A 199 -8.32 -3.89 -5.62
CA HIS A 199 -7.23 -4.60 -4.93
C HIS A 199 -7.70 -5.68 -3.95
N SER A 200 -9.01 -5.89 -3.86
CA SER A 200 -9.61 -6.88 -2.96
C SER A 200 -10.37 -8.00 -3.66
N THR A 201 -10.24 -8.11 -5.00
CA THR A 201 -11.11 -8.96 -5.82
C THR A 201 -10.42 -9.51 -7.06
N ILE A 202 -10.81 -10.71 -7.51
CA ILE A 202 -10.42 -11.26 -8.81
C ILE A 202 -10.93 -10.44 -10.01
N HIS A 203 -11.88 -9.55 -9.80
CA HIS A 203 -12.45 -8.71 -10.85
C HIS A 203 -11.62 -7.45 -11.14
N HIS A 204 -10.36 -7.43 -10.75
CA HIS A 204 -9.50 -6.24 -10.87
C HIS A 204 -9.25 -5.77 -12.32
N HIS A 205 -9.12 -6.67 -13.29
CA HIS A 205 -8.92 -6.34 -14.71
C HIS A 205 -10.19 -6.53 -15.58
N GLY A 206 -11.34 -6.07 -15.07
CA GLY A 206 -12.64 -6.33 -15.66
C GLY A 206 -13.33 -7.52 -14.99
N TRP A 207 -14.65 -7.60 -15.14
CA TRP A 207 -15.44 -8.65 -14.50
C TRP A 207 -15.09 -10.03 -15.05
N VAL A 208 -14.87 -11.00 -14.17
CA VAL A 208 -14.49 -12.38 -14.49
C VAL A 208 -15.61 -13.33 -14.11
N GLY A 209 -15.85 -14.38 -14.91
CA GLY A 209 -16.89 -15.39 -14.68
C GLY A 209 -18.28 -14.95 -15.12
N GLU A 210 -19.32 -15.46 -14.45
CA GLU A 210 -20.71 -15.11 -14.77
C GLU A 210 -20.95 -13.62 -14.56
N ASN A 211 -21.58 -12.97 -15.56
CA ASN A 211 -21.78 -11.53 -15.58
C ASN A 211 -23.25 -11.16 -15.92
N PRO A 212 -24.21 -11.53 -15.06
CA PRO A 212 -25.62 -11.25 -15.32
C PRO A 212 -25.94 -9.75 -15.36
N ASN A 213 -25.13 -8.96 -14.66
CA ASN A 213 -25.28 -7.52 -14.62
C ASN A 213 -24.64 -6.81 -15.84
N GLY A 214 -23.90 -7.50 -16.72
CA GLY A 214 -23.24 -6.92 -17.89
C GLY A 214 -22.22 -5.82 -17.52
N TYR A 215 -21.42 -6.05 -16.50
CA TYR A 215 -20.32 -5.17 -16.09
C TYR A 215 -19.19 -5.25 -17.12
N THR A 216 -18.34 -4.23 -17.15
CA THR A 216 -17.22 -4.18 -18.10
C THR A 216 -16.24 -5.34 -17.86
N THR A 217 -15.81 -5.97 -18.98
CA THR A 217 -14.73 -6.97 -18.99
C THR A 217 -13.41 -6.39 -19.53
N ASN A 218 -13.34 -5.06 -19.66
CA ASN A 218 -12.18 -4.37 -20.18
C ASN A 218 -10.98 -4.47 -19.22
N SER A 219 -9.90 -5.09 -19.67
CA SER A 219 -8.67 -5.26 -18.88
C SER A 219 -8.00 -3.94 -18.47
N ARG A 220 -8.34 -2.82 -19.12
CA ARG A 220 -7.84 -1.48 -18.75
C ARG A 220 -8.65 -0.79 -17.65
N PHE A 221 -9.71 -1.45 -17.17
CA PHE A 221 -10.61 -0.85 -16.17
C PHE A 221 -9.85 -0.48 -14.89
N HIS A 222 -8.95 -1.34 -14.42
CA HIS A 222 -8.10 -1.06 -13.26
C HIS A 222 -7.35 0.27 -13.42
N GLY A 223 -6.50 0.40 -14.42
CA GLY A 223 -5.74 1.63 -14.64
C GLY A 223 -6.60 2.87 -14.92
N TRP A 224 -7.83 2.68 -15.39
CA TRP A 224 -8.79 3.77 -15.51
C TRP A 224 -9.22 4.28 -14.13
N ILE A 225 -9.50 3.39 -13.18
CA ILE A 225 -9.92 3.73 -11.84
C ILE A 225 -8.76 4.28 -11.00
N ASP A 226 -7.56 3.72 -11.16
CA ASP A 226 -6.39 4.11 -10.34
C ASP A 226 -5.93 5.54 -10.61
N GLY A 227 -5.94 5.96 -11.87
CA GLY A 227 -5.46 7.28 -12.23
C GLY A 227 -6.09 7.87 -13.50
N GLY A 228 -6.52 7.02 -14.44
CA GLY A 228 -7.05 7.46 -15.72
C GLY A 228 -8.21 8.43 -15.60
N PHE A 229 -9.16 8.16 -14.70
CA PHE A 229 -10.29 9.03 -14.42
C PHE A 229 -9.84 10.39 -13.89
N PHE A 230 -9.02 10.41 -12.83
CA PHE A 230 -8.51 11.65 -12.24
C PHE A 230 -7.66 12.46 -13.22
N ASN A 231 -6.80 11.80 -13.99
CA ASN A 231 -6.00 12.45 -15.02
C ASN A 231 -6.87 13.13 -16.09
N LYS A 232 -7.98 12.49 -16.48
CA LYS A 232 -8.94 13.05 -17.44
C LYS A 232 -9.66 14.29 -16.91
N ILE A 233 -10.04 14.29 -15.63
CA ILE A 233 -10.83 15.38 -15.03
C ILE A 233 -10.00 16.49 -14.37
N GLY A 234 -8.66 16.44 -14.47
CA GLY A 234 -7.76 17.45 -13.92
C GLY A 234 -7.36 17.25 -12.47
N GLY A 235 -7.47 16.01 -11.96
CA GLY A 235 -7.03 15.63 -10.61
C GLY A 235 -8.13 15.53 -9.56
N ALA A 236 -7.77 14.97 -8.41
CA ALA A 236 -8.61 14.92 -7.21
C ALA A 236 -8.58 16.28 -6.47
N ASN A 237 -9.63 16.58 -5.71
CA ASN A 237 -9.70 17.83 -4.93
C ASN A 237 -9.15 17.61 -3.51
N LEU A 238 -7.82 17.71 -3.36
CA LEU A 238 -7.16 17.49 -2.06
C LEU A 238 -7.77 18.33 -0.94
N LYS A 239 -8.01 19.63 -1.16
CA LYS A 239 -8.55 20.54 -0.13
C LYS A 239 -9.96 20.13 0.33
N GLU A 240 -10.80 19.68 -0.58
CA GLU A 240 -12.13 19.19 -0.23
C GLU A 240 -12.06 17.88 0.56
N MET A 241 -11.14 16.99 0.19
CA MET A 241 -10.92 15.73 0.88
C MET A 241 -10.34 15.95 2.29
N GLU A 242 -9.40 16.88 2.46
CA GLU A 242 -8.88 17.28 3.79
C GLU A 242 -10.00 17.75 4.73
N GLY A 243 -10.98 18.48 4.20
CA GLY A 243 -12.15 18.93 4.96
C GLY A 243 -13.08 17.81 5.46
N LYS A 244 -12.91 16.58 4.97
CA LYS A 244 -13.67 15.39 5.37
C LYS A 244 -12.95 14.54 6.43
N LEU A 245 -11.70 14.87 6.75
CA LEU A 245 -10.90 14.16 7.75
C LEU A 245 -11.29 14.60 9.17
N HIS A 246 -11.10 13.69 10.11
CA HIS A 246 -11.09 13.98 11.53
C HIS A 246 -9.68 13.77 12.12
N PRO A 247 -9.37 14.33 13.30
CA PRO A 247 -8.09 14.09 13.95
C PRO A 247 -7.83 12.59 14.12
N ALA A 248 -6.65 12.13 13.71
CA ALA A 248 -6.29 10.73 13.81
C ALA A 248 -6.34 10.22 15.26
N GLN A 249 -6.83 9.01 15.42
CA GLN A 249 -7.04 8.33 16.70
C GLN A 249 -6.42 6.95 16.65
N ILE A 250 -6.36 6.28 17.79
CA ILE A 250 -6.02 4.85 17.81
C ILE A 250 -7.06 4.09 16.98
N VAL A 251 -6.59 3.24 16.07
CA VAL A 251 -7.48 2.42 15.23
C VAL A 251 -8.50 1.71 16.11
N SER A 252 -9.77 1.79 15.73
CA SER A 252 -10.87 1.16 16.47
C SER A 252 -11.25 -0.17 15.83
N ILE A 253 -11.51 -1.16 16.67
CA ILE A 253 -12.04 -2.47 16.28
C ILE A 253 -13.19 -2.84 17.19
N ASN A 254 -14.33 -3.25 16.64
CA ASN A 254 -15.52 -3.64 17.39
C ASN A 254 -15.94 -2.61 18.48
N GLY A 255 -15.72 -1.32 18.21
CA GLY A 255 -16.10 -0.22 19.10
C GLY A 255 -15.13 0.05 20.26
N HIS A 256 -13.94 -0.53 20.26
CA HIS A 256 -12.86 -0.23 21.20
C HIS A 256 -11.54 0.05 20.49
N PRO A 257 -10.58 0.76 21.10
CA PRO A 257 -9.24 0.95 20.57
C PRO A 257 -8.55 -0.39 20.32
N ALA A 258 -8.04 -0.61 19.11
CA ALA A 258 -7.34 -1.83 18.76
C ALA A 258 -6.02 -1.94 19.54
N LYS A 259 -5.77 -3.14 20.09
CA LYS A 259 -4.46 -3.48 20.63
C LYS A 259 -3.49 -3.80 19.49
N PRO A 260 -2.17 -3.78 19.72
CA PRO A 260 -1.19 -4.09 18.68
C PRO A 260 -1.39 -5.46 18.01
N GLU A 261 -1.82 -6.47 18.76
CA GLU A 261 -2.11 -7.82 18.27
C GLU A 261 -3.40 -7.92 17.45
N GLU A 262 -4.29 -6.95 17.56
CA GLU A 262 -5.57 -6.89 16.83
C GLU A 262 -5.44 -6.11 15.49
N MET A 263 -4.26 -5.53 15.19
CA MET A 263 -4.07 -4.72 13.99
C MET A 263 -4.27 -5.52 12.70
N PHE A 264 -3.95 -6.82 12.69
CA PHE A 264 -4.23 -7.69 11.54
C PHE A 264 -5.73 -7.78 11.26
N GLN A 265 -6.54 -7.97 12.30
CA GLN A 265 -7.99 -8.01 12.16
C GLN A 265 -8.54 -6.65 11.69
N ALA A 266 -7.99 -5.54 12.19
CA ALA A 266 -8.38 -4.20 11.74
C ALA A 266 -8.07 -3.98 10.25
N ALA A 267 -6.89 -4.40 9.79
CA ALA A 267 -6.52 -4.34 8.37
C ALA A 267 -7.44 -5.22 7.50
N MET A 268 -7.76 -6.43 7.94
CA MET A 268 -8.70 -7.31 7.24
C MET A 268 -10.10 -6.71 7.14
N LEU A 269 -10.62 -6.14 8.23
CA LEU A 269 -11.93 -5.47 8.21
C LEU A 269 -11.95 -4.29 7.23
N PHE A 270 -10.86 -3.52 7.16
CA PHE A 270 -10.73 -2.42 6.22
C PHE A 270 -10.77 -2.88 4.76
N ILE A 271 -10.06 -3.97 4.44
CA ILE A 271 -10.07 -4.59 3.09
C ILE A 271 -11.46 -5.15 2.77
N LEU A 272 -12.14 -5.78 3.73
CA LEU A 272 -13.51 -6.29 3.53
C LEU A 272 -14.52 -5.18 3.25
N GLU A 273 -14.36 -4.00 3.88
CA GLU A 273 -15.21 -2.83 3.57
C GLU A 273 -14.92 -2.27 2.17
N ALA A 274 -13.66 -2.32 1.71
CA ALA A 274 -13.32 -1.97 0.32
C ALA A 274 -13.90 -2.98 -0.69
N ASN A 275 -13.86 -4.27 -0.39
CA ASN A 275 -14.45 -5.31 -1.25
C ASN A 275 -15.95 -5.13 -1.46
N LYS A 276 -16.70 -4.72 -0.45
CA LYS A 276 -18.13 -4.38 -0.59
C LYS A 276 -18.38 -3.25 -1.61
N GLN A 277 -17.36 -2.49 -1.99
CA GLN A 277 -17.46 -1.40 -2.96
C GLN A 277 -17.14 -1.84 -4.39
N VAL A 278 -16.76 -3.10 -4.62
CA VAL A 278 -16.46 -3.64 -5.97
C VAL A 278 -17.68 -3.53 -6.88
N GLU A 279 -18.81 -4.09 -6.47
CA GLU A 279 -20.04 -4.05 -7.28
C GLU A 279 -20.61 -2.64 -7.45
N PRO A 280 -20.68 -1.77 -6.42
CA PRO A 280 -21.00 -0.35 -6.57
C PRO A 280 -20.10 0.37 -7.58
N LEU A 281 -18.78 0.11 -7.59
CA LEU A 281 -17.84 0.71 -8.55
C LEU A 281 -18.18 0.30 -9.99
N TYR A 282 -18.38 -1.00 -10.24
CA TYR A 282 -18.79 -1.51 -11.54
C TYR A 282 -20.12 -0.98 -12.03
N LYS A 283 -21.05 -0.76 -11.10
CA LYS A 283 -22.34 -0.15 -11.40
C LYS A 283 -22.20 1.32 -11.85
N LEU A 284 -21.36 2.10 -11.18
CA LEU A 284 -21.06 3.48 -11.57
C LEU A 284 -20.46 3.55 -12.98
N ASP A 285 -19.52 2.64 -13.30
CA ASP A 285 -18.94 2.54 -14.64
C ASP A 285 -19.99 2.20 -15.70
N LYS A 286 -20.78 1.16 -15.45
CA LYS A 286 -21.86 0.73 -16.36
C LYS A 286 -22.89 1.85 -16.61
N GLU A 287 -23.18 2.65 -15.61
CA GLU A 287 -24.09 3.79 -15.72
C GLU A 287 -23.45 5.00 -16.43
N GLY A 288 -22.17 4.92 -16.80
CA GLY A 288 -21.40 5.99 -17.45
C GLY A 288 -21.00 7.14 -16.53
N LYS A 289 -21.07 6.93 -15.21
CA LYS A 289 -20.79 7.93 -14.16
C LYS A 289 -19.31 8.12 -13.86
N LEU A 290 -18.46 7.28 -14.46
CA LEU A 290 -16.99 7.32 -14.36
C LEU A 290 -16.34 7.55 -15.74
N SER A 291 -17.09 8.05 -16.74
CA SER A 291 -16.51 8.33 -18.06
C SER A 291 -15.61 9.58 -18.09
N GLY A 292 -15.80 10.50 -17.13
CA GLY A 292 -15.11 11.80 -17.10
C GLY A 292 -15.66 12.80 -18.14
N ASP A 293 -16.78 12.50 -18.81
CA ASP A 293 -17.38 13.34 -19.86
C ASP A 293 -18.72 13.94 -19.39
N GLY A 294 -18.81 15.26 -19.41
CA GLY A 294 -20.00 15.98 -19.01
C GLY A 294 -20.38 15.77 -17.52
N GLU A 295 -21.49 16.32 -17.10
CA GLU A 295 -21.93 16.25 -15.69
C GLU A 295 -22.14 14.81 -15.23
N LYS A 296 -22.82 13.99 -16.05
CA LYS A 296 -23.04 12.58 -15.71
C LYS A 296 -21.77 11.79 -15.52
N GLY A 297 -20.76 12.01 -16.37
CA GLY A 297 -19.48 11.30 -16.30
C GLY A 297 -18.63 11.65 -15.07
N LEU A 298 -19.01 12.70 -14.34
CA LEU A 298 -18.36 13.15 -13.11
C LEU A 298 -19.09 12.68 -11.83
N GLU A 299 -20.29 12.08 -11.93
CA GLU A 299 -21.08 11.68 -10.75
C GLU A 299 -20.33 10.66 -9.86
N GLY A 300 -19.47 9.82 -10.45
CA GLY A 300 -18.65 8.84 -9.73
C GLY A 300 -17.41 9.42 -9.00
N ARG A 301 -17.09 10.71 -9.23
CA ARG A 301 -15.91 11.36 -8.61
C ARG A 301 -15.94 11.26 -7.08
N GLY A 302 -17.08 11.59 -6.48
CA GLY A 302 -17.23 11.55 -5.02
C GLY A 302 -17.03 10.15 -4.41
N PHE A 303 -17.35 9.10 -5.17
CA PHE A 303 -17.08 7.72 -4.75
C PHE A 303 -15.58 7.45 -4.68
N LEU A 304 -14.80 7.79 -5.72
CA LEU A 304 -13.35 7.56 -5.75
C LEU A 304 -12.62 8.43 -4.72
N GLU A 305 -12.96 9.72 -4.63
CA GLU A 305 -12.43 10.62 -3.59
C GLU A 305 -12.76 10.12 -2.17
N GLY A 306 -13.94 9.52 -2.00
CA GLY A 306 -14.34 8.89 -0.75
C GLY A 306 -13.44 7.72 -0.33
N GLN A 307 -12.97 6.92 -1.29
CA GLN A 307 -12.01 5.84 -1.01
C GLN A 307 -10.63 6.41 -0.62
N LEU A 308 -10.16 7.46 -1.29
CA LEU A 308 -8.92 8.16 -0.92
C LEU A 308 -9.00 8.77 0.49
N VAL A 309 -10.13 9.38 0.86
CA VAL A 309 -10.35 9.92 2.23
C VAL A 309 -10.32 8.81 3.27
N LYS A 310 -11.02 7.69 3.02
CA LYS A 310 -11.00 6.53 3.94
C LYS A 310 -9.57 6.00 4.13
N SER A 311 -8.80 5.92 3.05
CA SER A 311 -7.42 5.48 3.08
C SER A 311 -6.53 6.43 3.88
N GLY A 312 -6.59 7.73 3.59
CA GLY A 312 -5.82 8.74 4.31
C GLY A 312 -6.15 8.77 5.80
N GLN A 313 -7.44 8.64 6.16
CA GLN A 313 -7.87 8.56 7.55
C GLN A 313 -7.33 7.31 8.25
N MET A 314 -7.53 6.13 7.64
CA MET A 314 -7.04 4.86 8.21
C MET A 314 -5.52 4.88 8.38
N LEU A 315 -4.79 5.42 7.40
CA LEU A 315 -3.33 5.55 7.48
C LEU A 315 -2.90 6.46 8.63
N GLY A 316 -3.55 7.61 8.78
CA GLY A 316 -3.29 8.52 9.90
C GLY A 316 -3.56 7.85 11.26
N ASP A 317 -4.66 7.10 11.37
CA ASP A 317 -5.03 6.35 12.57
C ASP A 317 -4.00 5.24 12.88
N ILE A 318 -3.48 4.56 11.86
CA ILE A 318 -2.41 3.56 12.02
C ILE A 318 -1.10 4.22 12.47
N TRP A 319 -0.70 5.36 11.90
CA TRP A 319 0.50 6.07 12.31
C TRP A 319 0.38 6.57 13.76
N TYR A 320 -0.79 7.11 14.10
CA TYR A 320 -1.09 7.56 15.46
C TYR A 320 -1.04 6.38 16.45
N SER A 321 -1.66 5.25 16.09
CA SER A 321 -1.61 4.02 16.91
C SER A 321 -0.18 3.52 17.12
N ALA A 322 0.65 3.54 16.08
CA ALA A 322 2.04 3.11 16.16
C ALA A 322 2.86 3.99 17.12
N TRP A 323 2.62 5.29 17.09
CA TRP A 323 3.29 6.24 17.98
C TRP A 323 2.83 6.11 19.44
N GLU A 324 1.52 6.11 19.69
CA GLU A 324 0.94 6.00 21.03
C GLU A 324 1.31 4.66 21.70
N GLN A 325 1.21 3.57 20.95
CA GLN A 325 1.41 2.21 21.43
C GLN A 325 2.87 1.73 21.35
N ALA A 326 3.82 2.59 20.95
CA ALA A 326 5.24 2.25 20.95
C ALA A 326 5.72 2.00 22.39
N PRO A 327 6.16 0.77 22.74
CA PRO A 327 6.63 0.47 24.08
C PRO A 327 8.00 1.13 24.31
N PRO A 328 8.42 1.37 25.57
CA PRO A 328 9.78 1.80 25.85
C PRO A 328 10.80 0.75 25.39
N ASP A 329 11.84 1.15 24.65
CA ASP A 329 12.97 0.26 24.34
C ASP A 329 13.91 0.17 25.55
N THR A 330 13.62 -0.79 26.42
CA THR A 330 14.37 -0.98 27.69
C THR A 330 15.79 -1.44 27.43
N PHE A 331 16.04 -2.20 26.36
CA PHE A 331 17.39 -2.64 26.00
C PHE A 331 18.25 -1.46 25.56
N LEU A 332 17.76 -0.63 24.62
CA LEU A 332 18.50 0.54 24.17
C LEU A 332 18.75 1.52 25.31
N LYS A 333 17.75 1.81 26.15
CA LYS A 333 17.92 2.66 27.34
C LYS A 333 19.03 2.14 28.26
N ALA A 334 19.11 0.82 28.49
CA ALA A 334 20.17 0.23 29.29
C ALA A 334 21.56 0.40 28.63
N GLN A 335 21.68 0.30 27.28
CA GLN A 335 22.92 0.55 26.58
C GLN A 335 23.36 2.02 26.65
N LEU A 336 22.42 2.96 26.48
CA LEU A 336 22.66 4.40 26.59
C LEU A 336 23.13 4.76 28.00
N ALA A 337 22.51 4.21 29.03
CA ALA A 337 22.93 4.40 30.45
C ALA A 337 24.36 3.89 30.70
N LYS A 338 24.75 2.73 30.16
CA LYS A 338 26.12 2.21 30.22
C LYS A 338 27.11 3.12 29.51
N ARG A 339 26.77 3.63 28.32
CA ARG A 339 27.59 4.59 27.58
C ARG A 339 27.86 5.85 28.40
N LYS A 340 26.84 6.39 29.06
CA LYS A 340 26.96 7.57 29.92
C LYS A 340 27.83 7.31 31.16
N ALA A 341 27.78 6.11 31.72
CA ALA A 341 28.56 5.73 32.91
C ALA A 341 30.01 5.38 32.60
N ALA A 342 30.34 5.11 31.32
CA ALA A 342 31.71 4.83 30.94
C ALA A 342 32.58 6.10 31.08
N PRO A 343 33.75 6.02 31.76
CA PRO A 343 34.67 7.17 31.84
C PRO A 343 35.02 7.59 30.38
N ALA A 344 35.03 8.90 30.13
CA ALA A 344 35.53 9.44 28.88
C ALA A 344 36.91 8.84 28.64
N SER A 345 37.08 8.05 27.58
CA SER A 345 38.39 7.50 27.17
C SER A 345 39.31 8.71 27.01
N GLY A 346 40.23 8.87 27.94
CA GLY A 346 41.18 9.96 27.89
C GLY A 346 41.88 9.96 26.57
N ASP A 347 42.03 11.13 25.97
CA ASP A 347 42.96 11.38 24.86
C ASP A 347 44.25 10.66 25.12
N GLU A 348 44.50 9.53 24.49
CA GLU A 348 45.88 9.03 24.35
C GLU A 348 46.62 10.03 23.45
N LYS A 349 47.21 11.01 24.10
CA LYS A 349 48.31 11.77 23.50
C LYS A 349 49.40 10.79 23.13
N LYS A 350 49.60 10.58 21.88
CA LYS A 350 50.92 10.25 21.30
C LYS A 350 51.13 11.09 20.04
#